data_12854129f979f651b310922f96058b1e
#
_entry.id   12854129f979f651b310922f96058b1e
#
_cell.length_a   1.000
_cell.length_b   1.000
_cell.length_c   1.000
_cell.angle_alpha   90.00
_cell.angle_beta   90.00
_cell.angle_gamma   90.00
#
_symmetry.space_group_name_H-M   'P 1'
#
loop_
_entity.id
_entity.type
_entity.pdbx_description
1 polymer ?
#
loop_
_entity_poly.entity_id
_entity_poly.type
_entity_poly.pdbx_seq_one_letter_code
_entity_poly.pdbx_strand_id
1 'polypeptide(L)'
;MTRIAYFGPEGTFTEMALLQCQDLAARGVMAVPGVELVGAERISAPSQVAALEMVADGAADLACVPIESSVEGPVTPTLDTLGFGAPLQIFAETDLAVAFSIASPKPLDEARTVGAYPVAAAQVRAWLAANMPQAQVVPAASNAAAALDVAEGRIDAGVTTALAARMYDVPEAATGVADVADARTRFVLCGKPGPAPARTGSDCTAVVIDVPSRPGSLALAMAEFALRGVDLTRIESRPKRTVFGSYVFHFDCVGHIDDPAVGEALRALHRVCDDVRFLGSWPRPGGPGTAPVDPGDSEEWFDGLRRGER
;
A
#
# COMPACT_ATOMS: atom_id res chain seq x y z
N MET A 1 -24.14 -3.15 5.99
CA MET A 1 -23.33 -3.73 4.90
C MET A 1 -22.02 -2.95 4.87
N THR A 2 -20.89 -3.63 4.92
CA THR A 2 -19.55 -3.00 4.88
C THR A 2 -19.35 -2.30 3.54
N ARG A 3 -18.77 -1.09 3.57
CA ARG A 3 -18.43 -0.27 2.40
C ARG A 3 -16.92 -0.07 2.35
N ILE A 4 -16.31 -0.40 1.21
CA ILE A 4 -14.86 -0.24 1.01
C ILE A 4 -14.63 0.71 -0.16
N ALA A 5 -14.09 1.89 0.14
CA ALA A 5 -13.66 2.83 -0.88
C ALA A 5 -12.36 2.36 -1.52
N TYR A 6 -12.17 2.63 -2.81
CA TYR A 6 -10.92 2.33 -3.48
C TYR A 6 -10.61 3.38 -4.54
N PHE A 7 -9.33 3.58 -4.85
CA PHE A 7 -8.93 4.46 -5.94
C PHE A 7 -9.34 3.84 -7.29
N GLY A 8 -10.42 4.36 -7.85
CA GLY A 8 -11.02 3.94 -9.11
C GLY A 8 -10.39 4.51 -10.37
N PRO A 9 -11.05 4.35 -11.49
CA PRO A 9 -12.33 3.70 -11.71
C PRO A 9 -12.27 2.17 -11.55
N GLU A 10 -13.39 1.49 -11.86
CA GLU A 10 -13.43 0.03 -12.00
C GLU A 10 -12.44 -0.45 -13.06
N GLY A 11 -11.90 -1.67 -12.90
CA GLY A 11 -10.89 -2.24 -13.79
C GLY A 11 -9.45 -1.81 -13.49
N THR A 12 -9.20 -1.02 -12.43
CA THR A 12 -7.85 -0.60 -12.02
C THR A 12 -7.12 -1.66 -11.19
N PHE A 13 -5.79 -1.52 -11.04
CA PHE A 13 -4.99 -2.35 -10.14
C PHE A 13 -5.46 -2.25 -8.68
N THR A 14 -5.98 -1.08 -8.26
CA THR A 14 -6.52 -0.92 -6.90
C THR A 14 -7.77 -1.75 -6.69
N GLU A 15 -8.67 -1.83 -7.67
CA GLU A 15 -9.82 -2.75 -7.59
C GLU A 15 -9.36 -4.20 -7.58
N MET A 16 -8.37 -4.57 -8.42
CA MET A 16 -7.81 -5.92 -8.41
C MET A 16 -7.24 -6.29 -7.04
N ALA A 17 -6.53 -5.36 -6.38
CA ALA A 17 -6.02 -5.56 -5.03
C ALA A 17 -7.15 -5.73 -4.01
N LEU A 18 -8.22 -4.93 -4.11
CA LEU A 18 -9.39 -5.08 -3.25
C LEU A 18 -10.10 -6.44 -3.46
N LEU A 19 -10.26 -6.87 -4.70
CA LEU A 19 -10.79 -8.20 -5.01
C LEU A 19 -9.92 -9.32 -4.44
N GLN A 20 -8.60 -9.18 -4.50
CA GLN A 20 -7.65 -10.10 -3.87
C GLN A 20 -7.81 -10.12 -2.35
N CYS A 21 -7.99 -8.97 -1.69
CA CYS A 21 -8.27 -8.91 -0.25
C CYS A 21 -9.58 -9.63 0.10
N GLN A 22 -10.63 -9.45 -0.69
CA GLN A 22 -11.91 -10.13 -0.50
C GLN A 22 -11.79 -11.67 -0.70
N ASP A 23 -11.01 -12.13 -1.68
CA ASP A 23 -10.72 -13.56 -1.88
C ASP A 23 -9.92 -14.14 -0.70
N LEU A 24 -8.88 -13.44 -0.25
CA LEU A 24 -8.10 -13.86 0.91
C LEU A 24 -8.97 -13.95 2.18
N ALA A 25 -9.91 -13.02 2.35
CA ALA A 25 -10.87 -13.05 3.45
C ALA A 25 -11.85 -14.23 3.32
N ALA A 26 -12.38 -14.50 2.13
CA ALA A 26 -13.25 -15.65 1.88
C ALA A 26 -12.55 -16.99 2.18
N ARG A 27 -11.22 -17.03 2.03
CA ARG A 27 -10.39 -18.20 2.36
C ARG A 27 -9.93 -18.23 3.83
N GLY A 28 -10.33 -17.27 4.63
CA GLY A 28 -9.92 -17.16 6.05
C GLY A 28 -8.44 -16.78 6.28
N VAL A 29 -7.77 -16.25 5.26
CA VAL A 29 -6.35 -15.84 5.32
C VAL A 29 -6.21 -14.38 5.78
N MET A 30 -7.19 -13.55 5.49
CA MET A 30 -7.21 -12.13 5.87
C MET A 30 -8.45 -11.81 6.70
N ALA A 31 -8.27 -11.01 7.74
CA ALA A 31 -9.38 -10.51 8.56
C ALA A 31 -9.08 -9.09 9.04
N VAL A 32 -10.11 -8.26 9.10
CA VAL A 32 -10.07 -6.94 9.72
C VAL A 32 -11.03 -6.94 10.91
N PRO A 33 -10.60 -6.58 12.12
CA PRO A 33 -11.43 -6.64 13.31
C PRO A 33 -12.73 -5.84 13.16
N GLY A 34 -13.87 -6.51 13.37
CA GLY A 34 -15.19 -5.89 13.31
C GLY A 34 -15.68 -5.52 11.91
N VAL A 35 -14.98 -5.93 10.84
CA VAL A 35 -15.33 -5.60 9.45
C VAL A 35 -15.43 -6.88 8.62
N GLU A 36 -16.58 -7.08 7.97
CA GLU A 36 -16.77 -8.17 7.01
C GLU A 36 -16.31 -7.72 5.62
N LEU A 37 -15.24 -8.36 5.10
CA LEU A 37 -14.69 -8.03 3.80
C LEU A 37 -15.42 -8.75 2.65
N VAL A 38 -15.93 -9.97 2.91
CA VAL A 38 -16.60 -10.77 1.91
C VAL A 38 -17.97 -10.16 1.60
N GLY A 39 -18.22 -9.89 0.32
CA GLY A 39 -19.48 -9.27 -0.12
C GLY A 39 -19.62 -7.80 0.26
N ALA A 40 -18.56 -7.14 0.75
CA ALA A 40 -18.57 -5.71 1.01
C ALA A 40 -18.80 -4.91 -0.29
N GLU A 41 -19.58 -3.84 -0.19
CA GLU A 41 -19.81 -2.90 -1.27
C GLU A 41 -18.51 -2.15 -1.61
N ARG A 42 -18.15 -2.13 -2.90
CA ARG A 42 -16.99 -1.40 -3.41
C ARG A 42 -17.42 -0.04 -3.92
N ILE A 43 -16.80 1.02 -3.41
CA ILE A 43 -17.10 2.41 -3.78
C ILE A 43 -15.87 3.01 -4.48
N SER A 44 -16.02 3.33 -5.76
CA SER A 44 -14.98 3.99 -6.55
C SER A 44 -14.79 5.45 -6.11
N ALA A 45 -13.56 5.82 -5.79
CA ALA A 45 -13.16 7.19 -5.46
C ALA A 45 -12.23 7.78 -6.53
N PRO A 46 -12.26 9.10 -6.78
CA PRO A 46 -11.47 9.74 -7.84
C PRO A 46 -9.97 9.78 -7.56
N SER A 47 -9.55 9.55 -6.32
CA SER A 47 -8.15 9.48 -5.92
C SER A 47 -7.98 8.65 -4.66
N GLN A 48 -6.73 8.22 -4.36
CA GLN A 48 -6.42 7.57 -3.10
C GLN A 48 -6.66 8.47 -1.88
N VAL A 49 -6.47 9.78 -2.03
CA VAL A 49 -6.79 10.76 -0.98
C VAL A 49 -8.29 10.76 -0.71
N ALA A 50 -9.12 10.88 -1.75
CA ALA A 50 -10.57 10.85 -1.61
C ALA A 50 -11.07 9.54 -0.99
N ALA A 51 -10.48 8.39 -1.35
CA ALA A 51 -10.83 7.10 -0.73
C ALA A 51 -10.55 7.09 0.79
N LEU A 52 -9.41 7.62 1.22
CA LEU A 52 -9.06 7.75 2.64
C LEU A 52 -9.95 8.77 3.37
N GLU A 53 -10.28 9.89 2.73
CA GLU A 53 -11.21 10.90 3.27
C GLU A 53 -12.62 10.34 3.48
N MET A 54 -13.12 9.51 2.56
CA MET A 54 -14.41 8.81 2.73
C MET A 54 -14.45 7.98 4.01
N VAL A 55 -13.33 7.36 4.42
CA VAL A 55 -13.24 6.64 5.69
C VAL A 55 -13.24 7.61 6.86
N ALA A 56 -12.46 8.67 6.80
CA ALA A 56 -12.40 9.69 7.84
C ALA A 56 -13.79 10.29 8.12
N ASP A 57 -14.55 10.57 7.07
CA ASP A 57 -15.91 11.16 7.13
C ASP A 57 -17.00 10.13 7.45
N GLY A 58 -16.68 8.82 7.46
CA GLY A 58 -17.64 7.74 7.71
C GLY A 58 -18.53 7.39 6.53
N ALA A 59 -18.17 7.84 5.32
CA ALA A 59 -18.84 7.46 4.08
C ALA A 59 -18.45 6.02 3.64
N ALA A 60 -17.29 5.53 4.07
CA ALA A 60 -16.84 4.16 3.92
C ALA A 60 -16.29 3.62 5.24
N ASP A 61 -16.27 2.30 5.43
CA ASP A 61 -15.74 1.64 6.60
C ASP A 61 -14.22 1.40 6.46
N LEU A 62 -13.78 1.09 5.24
CA LEU A 62 -12.37 0.92 4.87
C LEU A 62 -12.05 1.64 3.54
N ALA A 63 -10.77 1.89 3.33
CA ALA A 63 -10.22 2.29 2.03
C ALA A 63 -9.11 1.34 1.59
N CYS A 64 -9.15 0.87 0.34
CA CYS A 64 -8.07 0.17 -0.33
C CYS A 64 -7.27 1.16 -1.17
N VAL A 65 -5.99 1.34 -0.84
CA VAL A 65 -5.12 2.30 -1.53
C VAL A 65 -3.71 1.76 -1.71
N PRO A 66 -2.99 2.13 -2.80
CA PRO A 66 -1.58 1.79 -2.96
C PRO A 66 -0.72 2.59 -1.98
N ILE A 67 0.32 1.98 -1.42
CA ILE A 67 1.26 2.64 -0.53
C ILE A 67 2.69 2.66 -1.06
N GLU A 68 3.07 1.65 -1.85
CA GLU A 68 4.42 1.49 -2.38
C GLU A 68 4.41 0.68 -3.68
N SER A 69 5.24 1.09 -4.65
CA SER A 69 5.50 0.36 -5.88
C SER A 69 6.97 -0.04 -5.95
N SER A 70 7.27 -1.25 -6.36
CA SER A 70 8.65 -1.71 -6.54
C SER A 70 9.39 -0.96 -7.66
N VAL A 71 8.67 -0.27 -8.55
CA VAL A 71 9.24 0.47 -9.69
C VAL A 71 9.24 1.98 -9.43
N GLU A 72 8.10 2.53 -8.96
CA GLU A 72 7.94 3.98 -8.77
C GLU A 72 8.29 4.44 -7.34
N GLY A 73 8.46 3.50 -6.41
CA GLY A 73 8.73 3.81 -5.01
C GLY A 73 7.45 4.20 -4.22
N PRO A 74 7.56 5.13 -3.27
CA PRO A 74 6.49 5.46 -2.34
C PRO A 74 5.32 6.20 -3.01
N VAL A 75 4.09 5.82 -2.65
CA VAL A 75 2.88 6.53 -3.09
C VAL A 75 2.64 7.73 -2.19
N THR A 76 3.26 8.84 -2.55
CA THR A 76 3.28 10.09 -1.79
C THR A 76 1.91 10.58 -1.30
N PRO A 77 0.82 10.61 -2.13
CA PRO A 77 -0.47 11.08 -1.65
C PRO A 77 -1.05 10.21 -0.53
N THR A 78 -0.85 8.89 -0.57
CA THR A 78 -1.27 7.98 0.51
C THR A 78 -0.50 8.27 1.79
N LEU A 79 0.83 8.36 1.70
CA LEU A 79 1.69 8.64 2.86
C LEU A 79 1.37 9.99 3.49
N ASP A 80 1.20 11.04 2.68
CA ASP A 80 0.87 12.37 3.19
C ASP A 80 -0.50 12.38 3.89
N THR A 81 -1.49 11.67 3.35
CA THR A 81 -2.82 11.58 3.98
C THR A 81 -2.76 10.82 5.31
N LEU A 82 -2.04 9.69 5.37
CA LEU A 82 -1.84 8.93 6.61
C LEU A 82 -0.99 9.70 7.62
N GLY A 83 0.00 10.47 7.17
CA GLY A 83 0.90 11.23 8.03
C GLY A 83 0.31 12.52 8.59
N PHE A 84 -0.48 13.24 7.80
CA PHE A 84 -0.92 14.61 8.13
C PHE A 84 -2.44 14.78 8.17
N GLY A 85 -3.20 13.84 7.60
CA GLY A 85 -4.66 13.88 7.58
C GLY A 85 -5.32 13.45 8.89
N ALA A 86 -6.62 13.17 8.84
CA ALA A 86 -7.34 12.57 9.95
C ALA A 86 -6.69 11.24 10.38
N PRO A 87 -6.76 10.88 11.68
CA PRO A 87 -6.22 9.60 12.15
C PRO A 87 -6.88 8.42 11.46
N LEU A 88 -6.08 7.61 10.76
CA LEU A 88 -6.45 6.35 10.14
C LEU A 88 -5.42 5.29 10.50
N GLN A 89 -5.83 4.02 10.47
CA GLN A 89 -4.97 2.86 10.72
C GLN A 89 -5.04 1.87 9.56
N ILE A 90 -3.92 1.19 9.33
CA ILE A 90 -3.79 0.06 8.41
C ILE A 90 -4.13 -1.22 9.18
N PHE A 91 -5.01 -2.05 8.64
CA PHE A 91 -5.44 -3.31 9.25
C PHE A 91 -5.02 -4.53 8.45
N ALA A 92 -4.74 -4.36 7.17
CA ALA A 92 -4.28 -5.44 6.31
C ALA A 92 -3.52 -4.88 5.10
N GLU A 93 -2.77 -5.73 4.44
CA GLU A 93 -2.10 -5.41 3.18
C GLU A 93 -2.14 -6.57 2.21
N THR A 94 -1.93 -6.26 0.94
CA THR A 94 -1.71 -7.25 -0.11
C THR A 94 -0.71 -6.72 -1.13
N ASP A 95 0.12 -7.61 -1.66
CA ASP A 95 1.02 -7.33 -2.77
C ASP A 95 0.37 -7.81 -4.07
N LEU A 96 0.19 -6.92 -5.02
CA LEU A 96 -0.33 -7.26 -6.34
C LEU A 96 0.79 -7.20 -7.38
N ALA A 97 0.93 -8.26 -8.17
CA ALA A 97 1.81 -8.23 -9.35
C ALA A 97 1.23 -7.25 -10.38
N VAL A 98 2.06 -6.31 -10.85
CA VAL A 98 1.67 -5.32 -11.85
C VAL A 98 1.98 -5.90 -13.22
N ALA A 99 0.97 -6.46 -13.87
CA ALA A 99 1.06 -6.98 -15.23
C ALA A 99 0.19 -6.13 -16.15
N PHE A 100 0.81 -5.60 -17.19
CA PHE A 100 0.08 -4.88 -18.25
C PHE A 100 -0.22 -5.82 -19.41
N SER A 101 -1.37 -5.59 -20.05
CA SER A 101 -1.78 -6.19 -21.31
C SER A 101 -1.97 -5.11 -22.36
N ILE A 102 -1.83 -5.46 -23.62
CA ILE A 102 -2.29 -4.65 -24.72
C ILE A 102 -3.65 -5.17 -25.16
N ALA A 103 -4.69 -4.39 -24.91
CA ALA A 103 -6.02 -4.65 -25.44
C ALA A 103 -6.15 -4.08 -26.83
N SER A 104 -6.52 -4.90 -27.82
CA SER A 104 -6.75 -4.47 -29.21
C SER A 104 -7.61 -5.49 -29.95
N PRO A 105 -8.67 -5.07 -30.68
CA PRO A 105 -9.41 -5.92 -31.57
C PRO A 105 -8.69 -6.14 -32.92
N LYS A 106 -7.58 -5.41 -33.19
CA LYS A 106 -6.79 -5.46 -34.40
C LYS A 106 -5.45 -6.13 -34.17
N PRO A 107 -4.78 -6.64 -35.22
CA PRO A 107 -3.35 -6.98 -35.18
C PRO A 107 -2.50 -5.79 -34.76
N LEU A 108 -1.46 -6.03 -33.94
CA LEU A 108 -0.65 -4.96 -33.36
C LEU A 108 0.13 -4.15 -34.40
N ASP A 109 0.49 -4.75 -35.52
CA ASP A 109 1.16 -4.10 -36.66
C ASP A 109 0.24 -3.15 -37.43
N GLU A 110 -1.07 -3.31 -37.33
CA GLU A 110 -2.07 -2.44 -37.92
C GLU A 110 -2.47 -1.26 -37.03
N ALA A 111 -2.22 -1.36 -35.71
CA ALA A 111 -2.58 -0.31 -34.75
C ALA A 111 -1.71 0.94 -34.98
N ARG A 112 -2.35 2.11 -35.05
CA ARG A 112 -1.71 3.43 -35.25
C ARG A 112 -1.72 4.28 -34.00
N THR A 113 -2.64 4.01 -33.08
CA THR A 113 -2.74 4.69 -31.79
C THR A 113 -2.77 3.68 -30.66
N VAL A 114 -2.04 3.97 -29.55
CA VAL A 114 -2.08 3.20 -28.33
C VAL A 114 -2.30 4.12 -27.13
N GLY A 115 -3.43 3.95 -26.45
CA GLY A 115 -3.74 4.69 -25.23
C GLY A 115 -2.99 4.12 -24.05
N ALA A 116 -2.37 4.98 -23.24
CA ALA A 116 -1.70 4.56 -22.03
C ALA A 116 -1.83 5.61 -20.90
N TYR A 117 -2.10 5.17 -19.70
CA TYR A 117 -1.92 6.01 -18.52
C TYR A 117 -0.43 6.38 -18.37
N PRO A 118 -0.06 7.64 -18.03
CA PRO A 118 1.34 8.07 -18.08
C PRO A 118 2.33 7.18 -17.33
N VAL A 119 1.96 6.70 -16.14
CA VAL A 119 2.80 5.77 -15.36
C VAL A 119 2.96 4.42 -16.09
N ALA A 120 1.87 3.89 -16.66
CA ALA A 120 1.91 2.64 -17.42
C ALA A 120 2.74 2.81 -18.70
N ALA A 121 2.60 3.95 -19.41
CA ALA A 121 3.37 4.26 -20.60
C ALA A 121 4.89 4.22 -20.35
N ALA A 122 5.33 4.71 -19.18
CA ALA A 122 6.73 4.66 -18.76
C ALA A 122 7.23 3.22 -18.55
N GLN A 123 6.37 2.35 -18.01
CA GLN A 123 6.70 0.97 -17.67
C GLN A 123 6.58 -0.05 -18.81
N VAL A 124 6.04 0.35 -19.97
CA VAL A 124 5.92 -0.48 -21.17
C VAL A 124 6.62 0.13 -22.39
N ARG A 125 7.42 1.15 -22.18
CA ARG A 125 8.03 1.95 -23.26
C ARG A 125 8.92 1.13 -24.17
N ALA A 126 9.80 0.30 -23.62
CA ALA A 126 10.72 -0.52 -24.42
C ALA A 126 9.94 -1.59 -25.21
N TRP A 127 8.93 -2.21 -24.57
CA TRP A 127 8.07 -3.18 -25.22
C TRP A 127 7.31 -2.55 -26.41
N LEU A 128 6.69 -1.37 -26.23
CA LEU A 128 5.99 -0.66 -27.31
C LEU A 128 6.91 -0.29 -28.45
N ALA A 129 8.12 0.21 -28.17
CA ALA A 129 9.10 0.55 -29.18
C ALA A 129 9.54 -0.66 -30.03
N ALA A 130 9.59 -1.84 -29.42
CA ALA A 130 9.98 -3.08 -30.10
C ALA A 130 8.83 -3.70 -30.90
N ASN A 131 7.59 -3.66 -30.40
CA ASN A 131 6.47 -4.43 -30.94
C ASN A 131 5.43 -3.56 -31.68
N MET A 132 5.38 -2.25 -31.42
CA MET A 132 4.44 -1.31 -32.02
C MET A 132 5.12 0.02 -32.42
N PRO A 133 6.28 -0.02 -33.11
CA PRO A 133 7.07 1.20 -33.39
C PRO A 133 6.32 2.23 -34.27
N GLN A 134 5.28 1.80 -34.99
CA GLN A 134 4.44 2.65 -35.84
C GLN A 134 3.31 3.34 -35.09
N ALA A 135 3.00 2.92 -33.83
CA ALA A 135 1.87 3.43 -33.08
C ALA A 135 2.24 4.69 -32.28
N GLN A 136 1.37 5.70 -32.34
CA GLN A 136 1.47 6.89 -31.51
C GLN A 136 0.89 6.61 -30.12
N VAL A 137 1.67 6.84 -29.07
CA VAL A 137 1.17 6.76 -27.69
C VAL A 137 0.35 8.00 -27.39
N VAL A 138 -0.91 7.82 -26.98
CA VAL A 138 -1.83 8.88 -26.57
C VAL A 138 -2.16 8.73 -25.07
N PRO A 139 -2.24 9.84 -24.30
CA PRO A 139 -2.56 9.77 -22.89
C PRO A 139 -3.97 9.23 -22.62
N ALA A 140 -4.10 8.27 -21.72
CA ALA A 140 -5.38 7.83 -21.17
C ALA A 140 -5.52 8.26 -19.69
N ALA A 141 -6.75 8.46 -19.23
CA ALA A 141 -7.03 8.90 -17.86
C ALA A 141 -6.70 7.82 -16.80
N SER A 142 -6.76 6.55 -17.20
CA SER A 142 -6.38 5.39 -16.38
C SER A 142 -6.13 4.17 -17.29
N ASN A 143 -5.60 3.08 -16.72
CA ASN A 143 -5.47 1.81 -17.46
C ASN A 143 -6.83 1.26 -17.88
N ALA A 144 -7.86 1.41 -17.05
CA ALA A 144 -9.22 1.01 -17.40
C ALA A 144 -9.83 1.90 -18.48
N ALA A 145 -9.57 3.22 -18.44
CA ALA A 145 -10.01 4.15 -19.47
C ALA A 145 -9.39 3.82 -20.85
N ALA A 146 -8.13 3.36 -20.88
CA ALA A 146 -7.52 2.92 -22.14
C ALA A 146 -8.28 1.73 -22.78
N ALA A 147 -8.73 0.76 -21.97
CA ALA A 147 -9.56 -0.35 -22.48
C ALA A 147 -10.92 0.13 -22.98
N LEU A 148 -11.58 1.05 -22.25
CA LEU A 148 -12.85 1.66 -22.66
C LEU A 148 -12.69 2.42 -23.99
N ASP A 149 -11.61 3.20 -24.15
CA ASP A 149 -11.34 3.96 -25.37
C ASP A 149 -11.16 3.03 -26.59
N VAL A 150 -10.58 1.83 -26.38
CA VAL A 150 -10.50 0.80 -27.42
C VAL A 150 -11.87 0.22 -27.74
N ALA A 151 -12.66 -0.14 -26.70
CA ALA A 151 -14.01 -0.69 -26.87
C ALA A 151 -14.93 0.25 -27.65
N GLU A 152 -14.80 1.56 -27.43
CA GLU A 152 -15.57 2.59 -28.12
C GLU A 152 -14.96 3.00 -29.47
N GLY A 153 -13.83 2.42 -29.88
CA GLY A 153 -13.18 2.69 -31.15
C GLY A 153 -12.49 4.06 -31.25
N ARG A 154 -12.22 4.73 -30.13
CA ARG A 154 -11.52 6.02 -30.08
C ARG A 154 -10.02 5.88 -30.35
N ILE A 155 -9.45 4.72 -30.02
CA ILE A 155 -8.05 4.35 -30.24
C ILE A 155 -7.97 2.89 -30.74
N ASP A 156 -6.84 2.50 -31.35
CA ASP A 156 -6.69 1.16 -31.92
C ASP A 156 -6.27 0.10 -30.87
N ALA A 157 -5.44 0.52 -29.92
CA ALA A 157 -4.95 -0.35 -28.85
C ALA A 157 -4.84 0.40 -27.51
N GLY A 158 -4.82 -0.31 -26.39
CA GLY A 158 -4.71 0.28 -25.06
C GLY A 158 -3.81 -0.52 -24.14
N VAL A 159 -2.92 0.15 -23.41
CA VAL A 159 -2.19 -0.43 -22.28
C VAL A 159 -3.14 -0.48 -21.10
N THR A 160 -3.46 -1.68 -20.67
CA THR A 160 -4.53 -1.89 -19.67
C THR A 160 -4.23 -3.05 -18.73
N THR A 161 -5.19 -3.37 -17.86
CA THR A 161 -5.18 -4.56 -17.01
C THR A 161 -6.01 -5.67 -17.65
N ALA A 162 -5.71 -6.94 -17.34
CA ALA A 162 -6.53 -8.07 -17.77
C ALA A 162 -7.99 -7.95 -17.26
N LEU A 163 -8.20 -7.32 -16.10
CA LEU A 163 -9.54 -7.08 -15.56
C LEU A 163 -10.32 -6.12 -16.46
N ALA A 164 -9.75 -4.97 -16.79
CA ALA A 164 -10.41 -3.97 -17.63
C ALA A 164 -10.64 -4.48 -19.07
N ALA A 165 -9.67 -5.21 -19.66
CA ALA A 165 -9.85 -5.82 -20.98
C ALA A 165 -11.09 -6.73 -20.99
N ARG A 166 -11.25 -7.59 -19.97
CA ARG A 166 -12.45 -8.44 -19.83
C ARG A 166 -13.73 -7.65 -19.58
N MET A 167 -13.69 -6.61 -18.74
CA MET A 167 -14.87 -5.79 -18.42
C MET A 167 -15.45 -5.12 -19.65
N TYR A 168 -14.62 -4.66 -20.57
CA TYR A 168 -15.05 -3.96 -21.78
C TYR A 168 -15.07 -4.86 -23.01
N ASP A 169 -14.92 -6.17 -22.82
CA ASP A 169 -14.96 -7.18 -23.89
C ASP A 169 -13.96 -6.88 -25.04
N VAL A 170 -12.76 -6.42 -24.67
CA VAL A 170 -11.68 -6.16 -25.63
C VAL A 170 -10.67 -7.30 -25.54
N PRO A 171 -10.27 -7.91 -26.67
CA PRO A 171 -9.26 -8.98 -26.68
C PRO A 171 -7.90 -8.48 -26.16
N GLU A 172 -7.24 -9.31 -25.34
CA GLU A 172 -5.84 -9.10 -24.97
C GLU A 172 -4.94 -9.58 -26.15
N ALA A 173 -4.43 -8.64 -26.95
CA ALA A 173 -3.55 -8.97 -28.08
C ALA A 173 -2.12 -9.31 -27.61
N ALA A 174 -1.69 -8.83 -26.43
CA ALA A 174 -0.45 -9.21 -25.78
C ALA A 174 -0.59 -9.10 -24.26
N THR A 175 0.13 -9.95 -23.53
CA THR A 175 0.14 -9.97 -22.06
C THR A 175 1.57 -9.91 -21.52
N GLY A 176 1.75 -9.46 -20.27
CA GLY A 176 3.08 -9.39 -19.65
C GLY A 176 4.01 -8.41 -20.34
N VAL A 177 3.48 -7.27 -20.78
CA VAL A 177 4.22 -6.29 -21.60
C VAL A 177 5.04 -5.28 -20.78
N ALA A 178 5.14 -5.47 -19.47
CA ALA A 178 5.95 -4.60 -18.61
C ALA A 178 7.44 -4.74 -18.92
N ASP A 179 8.16 -3.61 -18.96
CA ASP A 179 9.61 -3.57 -19.16
C ASP A 179 10.40 -4.16 -17.98
N VAL A 180 9.81 -4.10 -16.76
CA VAL A 180 10.36 -4.67 -15.54
C VAL A 180 9.55 -5.91 -15.18
N ALA A 181 10.20 -7.06 -15.21
CA ALA A 181 9.59 -8.30 -14.74
C ALA A 181 9.36 -8.24 -13.22
N ASP A 182 8.32 -8.93 -12.75
CA ASP A 182 7.99 -9.06 -11.33
C ASP A 182 7.71 -7.73 -10.58
N ALA A 183 7.32 -6.68 -11.33
CA ALA A 183 6.85 -5.43 -10.73
C ALA A 183 5.65 -5.71 -9.80
N ARG A 184 5.71 -5.15 -8.60
CA ARG A 184 4.66 -5.32 -7.58
C ARG A 184 4.26 -3.97 -7.00
N THR A 185 3.01 -3.87 -6.63
CA THR A 185 2.51 -2.74 -5.83
C THR A 185 1.88 -3.27 -4.56
N ARG A 186 2.27 -2.69 -3.45
CA ARG A 186 1.74 -2.94 -2.13
C ARG A 186 0.52 -2.07 -1.90
N PHE A 187 -0.61 -2.70 -1.56
CA PHE A 187 -1.87 -2.05 -1.23
C PHE A 187 -2.22 -2.30 0.23
N VAL A 188 -2.86 -1.34 0.86
CA VAL A 188 -3.26 -1.41 2.26
C VAL A 188 -4.77 -1.16 2.41
N LEU A 189 -5.38 -1.83 3.40
CA LEU A 189 -6.72 -1.56 3.87
C LEU A 189 -6.64 -0.66 5.10
N CYS A 190 -7.12 0.57 4.95
CA CYS A 190 -7.13 1.60 6.00
C CYS A 190 -8.53 1.81 6.54
N GLY A 191 -8.66 1.92 7.85
CA GLY A 191 -9.89 2.21 8.56
C GLY A 191 -9.71 3.28 9.63
N LYS A 192 -10.78 3.63 10.34
CA LYS A 192 -10.69 4.47 11.55
C LYS A 192 -9.88 3.73 12.63
N PRO A 193 -9.22 4.46 13.56
CA PRO A 193 -8.47 3.84 14.63
C PRO A 193 -9.31 2.84 15.44
N GLY A 194 -8.73 1.67 15.68
CA GLY A 194 -9.36 0.58 16.40
C GLY A 194 -8.32 -0.45 16.90
N PRO A 195 -8.77 -1.55 17.53
CA PRO A 195 -7.88 -2.64 17.93
C PRO A 195 -7.13 -3.21 16.72
N ALA A 196 -5.83 -3.47 16.88
CA ALA A 196 -5.05 -4.16 15.85
C ALA A 196 -5.58 -5.59 15.64
N PRO A 197 -5.43 -6.18 14.44
CA PRO A 197 -5.62 -7.62 14.24
C PRO A 197 -4.81 -8.45 15.24
N ALA A 198 -5.22 -9.68 15.47
CA ALA A 198 -4.49 -10.56 16.38
C ALA A 198 -3.06 -10.82 15.88
N ARG A 199 -2.11 -10.88 16.82
CA ARG A 199 -0.71 -11.22 16.56
C ARG A 199 -0.59 -12.59 15.88
N THR A 200 0.21 -12.68 14.83
CA THR A 200 0.46 -13.93 14.09
C THR A 200 1.88 -14.43 14.23
N GLY A 201 2.83 -13.59 14.65
CA GLY A 201 4.26 -13.86 14.63
C GLY A 201 4.94 -13.56 13.28
N SER A 202 4.16 -13.16 12.29
CA SER A 202 4.63 -12.64 10.99
C SER A 202 3.87 -11.35 10.69
N ASP A 203 4.20 -10.31 11.43
CA ASP A 203 3.45 -9.07 11.49
C ASP A 203 4.33 -7.87 11.10
N CYS A 204 3.69 -6.79 10.70
CA CYS A 204 4.28 -5.49 10.42
C CYS A 204 3.61 -4.44 11.29
N THR A 205 4.40 -3.54 11.85
CA THR A 205 3.93 -2.34 12.54
C THR A 205 4.42 -1.10 11.81
N ALA A 206 3.53 -0.14 11.59
CA ALA A 206 3.88 1.14 10.97
C ALA A 206 3.58 2.32 11.88
N VAL A 207 4.49 3.30 11.85
CA VAL A 207 4.37 4.56 12.57
C VAL A 207 4.84 5.73 11.73
N VAL A 208 4.32 6.92 12.03
CA VAL A 208 4.89 8.20 11.58
C VAL A 208 5.45 8.91 12.79
N ILE A 209 6.71 9.29 12.72
CA ILE A 209 7.35 10.04 13.79
C ILE A 209 7.69 11.46 13.37
N ASP A 210 7.51 12.38 14.28
CA ASP A 210 8.01 13.73 14.22
C ASP A 210 9.19 13.89 15.17
N VAL A 211 10.35 14.19 14.63
CA VAL A 211 11.58 14.31 15.45
C VAL A 211 11.97 15.77 15.63
N PRO A 212 12.54 16.14 16.80
CA PRO A 212 13.08 17.47 17.00
C PRO A 212 14.10 17.85 15.92
N SER A 213 14.02 19.08 15.40
CA SER A 213 14.94 19.56 14.35
C SER A 213 16.31 19.88 14.93
N ARG A 214 17.10 18.85 15.22
CA ARG A 214 18.48 18.95 15.74
C ARG A 214 19.35 17.80 15.25
N PRO A 215 20.68 17.97 15.20
CA PRO A 215 21.60 16.91 14.79
C PRO A 215 21.39 15.62 15.59
N GLY A 216 21.32 14.48 14.90
CA GLY A 216 21.21 13.16 15.51
C GLY A 216 19.79 12.70 15.87
N SER A 217 18.75 13.55 15.80
CA SER A 217 17.39 13.17 16.22
C SER A 217 16.85 11.94 15.50
N LEU A 218 17.00 11.86 14.18
CA LEU A 218 16.60 10.69 13.41
C LEU A 218 17.41 9.44 13.80
N ALA A 219 18.72 9.60 13.98
CA ALA A 219 19.59 8.48 14.39
C ALA A 219 19.19 7.93 15.77
N LEU A 220 18.86 8.81 16.72
CA LEU A 220 18.35 8.41 18.04
C LEU A 220 17.01 7.67 17.93
N ALA A 221 16.08 8.15 17.11
CA ALA A 221 14.81 7.45 16.91
C ALA A 221 15.02 6.06 16.29
N MET A 222 15.89 5.91 15.28
CA MET A 222 16.22 4.60 14.71
C MET A 222 16.92 3.68 15.71
N ALA A 223 17.76 4.24 16.61
CA ALA A 223 18.44 3.47 17.66
C ALA A 223 17.44 2.82 18.63
N GLU A 224 16.27 3.42 18.86
CA GLU A 224 15.24 2.84 19.73
C GLU A 224 14.69 1.50 19.19
N PHE A 225 14.64 1.33 17.87
CA PHE A 225 14.34 0.05 17.25
C PHE A 225 15.54 -0.91 17.31
N ALA A 226 16.72 -0.44 16.89
CA ALA A 226 17.93 -1.27 16.79
C ALA A 226 18.35 -1.87 18.15
N LEU A 227 18.30 -1.10 19.25
CA LEU A 227 18.66 -1.56 20.60
C LEU A 227 17.72 -2.65 21.13
N ARG A 228 16.54 -2.79 20.55
CA ARG A 228 15.54 -3.82 20.90
C ARG A 228 15.47 -4.96 19.89
N GLY A 229 16.38 -4.97 18.91
CA GLY A 229 16.40 -6.00 17.87
C GLY A 229 15.17 -5.95 16.94
N VAL A 230 14.53 -4.78 16.81
CA VAL A 230 13.40 -4.56 15.90
C VAL A 230 13.94 -4.10 14.55
N ASP A 231 13.65 -4.86 13.50
CA ASP A 231 14.12 -4.58 12.16
C ASP A 231 13.18 -3.58 11.44
N LEU A 232 13.79 -2.54 10.82
CA LEU A 232 13.08 -1.54 10.02
C LEU A 232 13.11 -1.97 8.55
N THR A 233 11.94 -2.21 7.98
CA THR A 233 11.80 -2.67 6.59
C THR A 233 11.50 -1.56 5.58
N ARG A 234 11.03 -0.39 6.05
CA ARG A 234 10.81 0.80 5.23
C ARG A 234 11.05 2.06 6.03
N ILE A 235 11.71 3.03 5.40
CA ILE A 235 11.92 4.38 5.93
C ILE A 235 11.61 5.36 4.81
N GLU A 236 10.70 6.30 5.06
CA GLU A 236 10.34 7.35 4.11
C GLU A 236 10.23 8.71 4.80
N SER A 237 10.89 9.72 4.27
CA SER A 237 10.83 11.08 4.80
C SER A 237 9.82 11.94 4.05
N ARG A 238 8.94 12.64 4.76
CA ARG A 238 7.96 13.55 4.18
C ARG A 238 8.07 14.95 4.75
N PRO A 239 8.17 16.01 3.90
CA PRO A 239 8.23 17.39 4.39
C PRO A 239 6.91 17.79 5.05
N LYS A 240 6.96 18.46 6.20
CA LYS A 240 5.77 18.92 6.93
C LYS A 240 4.95 19.98 6.21
N ARG A 241 5.45 20.59 5.14
CA ARG A 241 4.82 21.68 4.37
C ARG A 241 4.49 22.95 5.17
N THR A 242 4.55 22.92 6.50
CA THR A 242 4.30 24.07 7.38
C THR A 242 5.57 24.86 7.71
N VAL A 243 6.71 24.18 7.79
CA VAL A 243 8.02 24.75 8.08
C VAL A 243 9.04 24.17 7.13
N PHE A 244 9.73 25.02 6.37
CA PHE A 244 10.78 24.58 5.45
C PHE A 244 11.93 23.91 6.22
N GLY A 245 12.34 22.73 5.75
CA GLY A 245 13.39 21.93 6.38
C GLY A 245 12.93 21.04 7.53
N SER A 246 11.62 20.97 7.83
CA SER A 246 11.05 20.06 8.82
C SER A 246 10.40 18.85 8.13
N TYR A 247 10.62 17.67 8.71
CA TYR A 247 10.20 16.39 8.14
C TYR A 247 9.53 15.53 9.20
N VAL A 248 8.58 14.70 8.76
CA VAL A 248 8.16 13.50 9.49
C VAL A 248 8.74 12.27 8.79
N PHE A 249 8.85 11.16 9.51
CA PHE A 249 9.39 9.93 8.99
C PHE A 249 8.38 8.79 9.19
N HIS A 250 8.06 8.12 8.10
CA HIS A 250 7.28 6.89 8.12
C HIS A 250 8.23 5.72 8.30
N PHE A 251 7.97 4.88 9.28
CA PHE A 251 8.69 3.63 9.53
C PHE A 251 7.74 2.47 9.46
N ASP A 252 8.15 1.42 8.74
CA ASP A 252 7.57 0.09 8.90
C ASP A 252 8.63 -0.78 9.57
N CYS A 253 8.23 -1.52 10.61
CA CYS A 253 9.08 -2.46 11.31
C CYS A 253 8.45 -3.85 11.35
N VAL A 254 9.28 -4.87 11.51
CA VAL A 254 8.84 -6.24 11.71
C VAL A 254 8.35 -6.42 13.14
N GLY A 255 7.24 -7.10 13.29
CA GLY A 255 6.62 -7.44 14.56
C GLY A 255 5.31 -6.71 14.82
N HIS A 256 4.61 -7.19 15.84
CA HIS A 256 3.30 -6.70 16.28
C HIS A 256 3.44 -5.72 17.45
N ILE A 257 2.48 -4.81 17.62
CA ILE A 257 2.47 -3.88 18.77
C ILE A 257 2.48 -4.60 20.13
N ASP A 258 1.95 -5.84 20.18
CA ASP A 258 1.96 -6.70 21.36
C ASP A 258 3.27 -7.49 21.53
N ASP A 259 4.21 -7.39 20.59
CA ASP A 259 5.58 -7.90 20.81
C ASP A 259 6.28 -6.97 21.80
N PRO A 260 6.86 -7.49 22.89
CA PRO A 260 7.50 -6.67 23.91
C PRO A 260 8.54 -5.70 23.34
N ALA A 261 9.38 -6.16 22.40
CA ALA A 261 10.40 -5.34 21.76
C ALA A 261 9.81 -4.17 20.97
N VAL A 262 8.73 -4.40 20.19
CA VAL A 262 8.02 -3.36 19.44
C VAL A 262 7.33 -2.40 20.37
N GLY A 263 6.60 -2.91 21.38
CA GLY A 263 5.92 -2.08 22.38
C GLY A 263 6.88 -1.18 23.16
N GLU A 264 8.07 -1.70 23.53
CA GLU A 264 9.12 -0.90 24.18
C GLU A 264 9.73 0.15 23.25
N ALA A 265 9.94 -0.19 21.97
CA ALA A 265 10.44 0.76 20.97
C ALA A 265 9.45 1.92 20.82
N LEU A 266 8.16 1.65 20.68
CA LEU A 266 7.11 2.68 20.57
C LEU A 266 7.04 3.59 21.81
N ARG A 267 7.14 3.02 23.03
CA ARG A 267 7.20 3.80 24.28
C ARG A 267 8.46 4.68 24.34
N ALA A 268 9.59 4.18 23.84
CA ALA A 268 10.83 4.95 23.79
C ALA A 268 10.73 6.10 22.76
N LEU A 269 10.19 5.82 21.58
CA LEU A 269 9.93 6.85 20.56
C LEU A 269 9.04 7.98 21.11
N HIS A 270 7.96 7.64 21.83
CA HIS A 270 7.08 8.63 22.44
C HIS A 270 7.81 9.56 23.44
N ARG A 271 8.93 9.13 24.03
CA ARG A 271 9.73 9.95 24.94
C ARG A 271 10.74 10.85 24.22
N VAL A 272 11.18 10.50 23.00
CA VAL A 272 12.29 11.19 22.30
C VAL A 272 11.84 11.94 21.05
N CYS A 273 10.64 11.66 20.53
CA CYS A 273 10.04 12.36 19.39
C CYS A 273 9.06 13.44 19.85
N ASP A 274 8.83 14.44 19.01
CA ASP A 274 7.83 15.49 19.24
C ASP A 274 6.40 14.91 19.09
N ASP A 275 6.21 13.94 18.17
CA ASP A 275 4.96 13.19 18.00
C ASP A 275 5.25 11.79 17.44
N VAL A 276 4.37 10.85 17.77
CA VAL A 276 4.36 9.48 17.25
C VAL A 276 2.93 9.09 16.89
N ARG A 277 2.66 9.00 15.60
CA ARG A 277 1.38 8.53 15.07
C ARG A 277 1.47 7.05 14.75
N PHE A 278 0.69 6.24 15.44
CA PHE A 278 0.55 4.81 15.15
C PHE A 278 -0.34 4.61 13.92
N LEU A 279 0.20 3.95 12.89
CA LEU A 279 -0.52 3.65 11.66
C LEU A 279 -1.12 2.24 11.66
N GLY A 280 -0.76 1.38 12.60
CA GLY A 280 -1.32 0.03 12.74
C GLY A 280 -0.27 -1.05 12.93
N SER A 281 -0.77 -2.23 13.31
CA SER A 281 -0.06 -3.51 13.28
C SER A 281 -0.95 -4.53 12.59
N TRP A 282 -0.42 -5.30 11.66
CA TRP A 282 -1.21 -6.25 10.85
C TRP A 282 -0.36 -7.43 10.40
N PRO A 283 -1.00 -8.59 10.10
CA PRO A 283 -0.31 -9.75 9.51
C PRO A 283 0.34 -9.40 8.16
N ARG A 284 1.61 -9.76 8.01
CA ARG A 284 2.40 -9.63 6.78
C ARG A 284 3.17 -10.91 6.48
N PRO A 285 2.48 -12.00 6.12
CA PRO A 285 3.15 -13.27 5.81
C PRO A 285 4.17 -13.11 4.68
N GLY A 286 5.42 -13.56 4.92
CA GLY A 286 6.48 -13.48 3.91
C GLY A 286 7.03 -12.07 3.65
N GLY A 287 6.71 -11.08 4.48
CA GLY A 287 7.28 -9.74 4.42
C GLY A 287 8.79 -9.74 4.67
N PRO A 288 9.51 -8.69 4.20
CA PRO A 288 10.94 -8.56 4.43
C PRO A 288 11.25 -8.30 5.91
N GLY A 289 12.49 -8.63 6.31
CA GLY A 289 13.03 -8.31 7.62
C GLY A 289 13.17 -9.54 8.53
N THR A 290 13.76 -9.31 9.68
CA THR A 290 14.02 -10.31 10.71
C THR A 290 13.05 -10.14 11.86
N ALA A 291 12.38 -11.23 12.29
CA ALA A 291 11.47 -11.19 13.43
C ALA A 291 12.17 -10.62 14.68
N PRO A 292 11.44 -9.85 15.52
CA PRO A 292 12.00 -9.31 16.76
C PRO A 292 12.56 -10.44 17.64
N VAL A 293 13.62 -10.11 18.35
CA VAL A 293 14.20 -11.05 19.33
C VAL A 293 13.17 -11.30 20.43
N ASP A 294 12.92 -12.57 20.74
CA ASP A 294 12.12 -12.94 21.89
C ASP A 294 12.84 -12.47 23.16
N PRO A 295 12.23 -11.67 24.04
CA PRO A 295 12.84 -11.23 25.28
C PRO A 295 13.10 -12.40 26.24
N GLY A 296 12.64 -13.61 25.90
CA GLY A 296 12.77 -14.80 26.75
C GLY A 296 12.02 -14.65 28.07
N ASP A 297 12.68 -15.01 29.16
CA ASP A 297 12.13 -14.94 30.51
C ASP A 297 12.33 -13.58 31.22
N SER A 298 12.74 -12.54 30.50
CA SER A 298 13.10 -11.23 31.08
C SER A 298 11.91 -10.55 31.77
N GLU A 299 10.69 -10.69 31.24
CA GLU A 299 9.48 -10.18 31.90
C GLU A 299 9.15 -10.96 33.17
N GLU A 300 9.20 -12.29 33.12
CA GLU A 300 9.00 -13.15 34.27
C GLU A 300 10.05 -12.90 35.37
N TRP A 301 11.32 -12.78 34.94
CA TRP A 301 12.40 -12.40 35.84
C TRP A 301 12.15 -11.05 36.53
N PHE A 302 11.73 -10.04 35.78
CA PHE A 302 11.45 -8.71 36.32
C PHE A 302 10.25 -8.70 37.27
N ASP A 303 9.22 -9.46 36.95
CA ASP A 303 8.07 -9.63 37.83
C ASP A 303 8.44 -10.41 39.10
N GLY A 304 9.36 -11.37 39.00
CA GLY A 304 9.94 -12.03 40.18
C GLY A 304 10.63 -11.04 41.11
N LEU A 305 11.39 -10.05 40.57
CA LEU A 305 11.96 -8.97 41.40
C LEU A 305 10.89 -8.15 42.12
N ARG A 306 9.79 -7.79 41.40
CA ARG A 306 8.67 -7.06 42.01
C ARG A 306 8.01 -7.83 43.14
N ARG A 307 7.95 -9.16 43.04
CA ARG A 307 7.40 -10.04 44.08
C ARG A 307 8.40 -10.37 45.18
N GLY A 308 9.64 -9.94 45.06
CA GLY A 308 10.70 -10.22 46.06
C GLY A 308 11.19 -11.65 46.03
N GLU A 309 11.11 -12.35 44.90
CA GLU A 309 11.51 -13.74 44.73
C GLU A 309 13.01 -13.91 44.46
N ARG A 310 13.78 -12.81 44.34
CA ARG A 310 15.27 -12.80 44.14
C ARG A 310 15.92 -11.65 44.90
#